data_036493c94197504a8e48102d4e590208
#
_entry.id   036493c94197504a8e48102d4e590208
#
_cell.length_a   1.000
_cell.length_b   1.000
_cell.length_c   1.000
_cell.angle_alpha   90.00
_cell.angle_beta   90.00
_cell.angle_gamma   90.00
#
_symmetry.space_group_name_H-M   'P 1'
#
loop_
_entity.id
_entity.type
_entity.pdbx_description
1 polymer ?
#
loop_
_entity_poly.entity_id
_entity_poly.type
_entity_poly.pdbx_seq_one_letter_code
_entity_poly.pdbx_strand_id
1 'polypeptide(L)'
;LIMHNWKNTLLRVTDTIKDAISILDQESLRIVMIIDDNDRLVGTVTDGDIRRGLIRHLSLDNPVIKIMFKTPTVALEKDSKESVLLKMKELDLLQIPIVNVDRKVVGLETLQHLIEGNRLDNPVFLMAGGFGKRLQPLTDNTPKPLLKVGTKPILENILNQFIAAGFHNFYISTHYKAKMVRDYFGSGSDWGVSIKYLHEEVPLGTAGGLGLLPKNLIDLPILIMNGDLLT
;
A
#
# COMPACT_ATOMS: atom_id res chain seq x y z
N LEU A 1 -4.90 -0.30 -9.90
CA LEU A 1 -3.58 0.30 -9.63
C LEU A 1 -3.41 1.47 -10.57
N ILE A 2 -3.63 2.69 -10.09
CA ILE A 2 -3.14 3.88 -10.78
C ILE A 2 -1.61 3.83 -10.58
N MET A 3 -0.91 3.20 -11.52
CA MET A 3 0.51 3.45 -11.67
C MET A 3 0.62 4.93 -12.04
N HIS A 4 1.06 5.76 -11.10
CA HIS A 4 1.43 7.13 -11.41
C HIS A 4 2.43 7.06 -12.58
N ASN A 5 2.04 7.66 -13.72
CA ASN A 5 2.92 7.65 -14.87
C ASN A 5 4.04 8.67 -14.63
N TRP A 6 5.09 8.24 -13.91
CA TRP A 6 6.25 9.06 -13.60
C TRP A 6 6.87 9.72 -14.84
N LYS A 7 6.64 9.16 -16.03
CA LYS A 7 7.12 9.74 -17.30
C LYS A 7 6.53 11.12 -17.57
N ASN A 8 5.33 11.39 -17.05
CA ASN A 8 4.73 12.71 -17.17
C ASN A 8 5.42 13.77 -16.30
N THR A 9 6.27 13.38 -15.37
CA THR A 9 7.02 14.30 -14.50
C THR A 9 8.43 14.62 -15.02
N LEU A 10 8.75 14.25 -16.25
CA LEU A 10 10.04 14.54 -16.88
C LEU A 10 10.02 15.87 -17.62
N LEU A 11 11.04 16.69 -17.41
CA LEU A 11 11.36 17.87 -18.20
C LEU A 11 12.83 17.86 -18.59
N ARG A 12 13.12 18.58 -19.68
CA ARG A 12 14.50 18.85 -20.11
C ARG A 12 15.04 20.12 -19.43
N VAL A 13 16.34 20.24 -19.39
CA VAL A 13 17.04 21.40 -18.78
C VAL A 13 16.63 22.75 -19.40
N THR A 14 16.18 22.73 -20.66
CA THR A 14 15.76 23.90 -21.43
C THR A 14 14.30 24.28 -21.23
N ASP A 15 13.47 23.37 -20.70
CA ASP A 15 12.06 23.62 -20.45
C ASP A 15 11.88 24.70 -19.40
N THR A 16 10.73 25.35 -19.38
CA THR A 16 10.50 26.55 -18.57
C THR A 16 10.01 26.24 -17.16
N ILE A 17 10.15 27.21 -16.25
CA ILE A 17 9.55 27.15 -14.92
C ILE A 17 8.02 27.01 -15.03
N LYS A 18 7.39 27.60 -16.04
CA LYS A 18 5.95 27.48 -16.31
C LYS A 18 5.57 26.02 -16.60
N ASP A 19 6.38 25.30 -17.39
CA ASP A 19 6.13 23.88 -17.68
C ASP A 19 6.23 23.04 -16.42
N ALA A 20 7.21 23.33 -15.54
CA ALA A 20 7.33 22.64 -14.26
C ALA A 20 6.10 22.86 -13.36
N ILE A 21 5.57 24.10 -13.32
CA ILE A 21 4.33 24.42 -12.56
C ILE A 21 3.16 23.62 -13.13
N SER A 22 3.01 23.56 -14.46
CA SER A 22 1.92 22.83 -15.11
C SER A 22 1.93 21.35 -14.74
N ILE A 23 3.12 20.72 -14.72
CA ILE A 23 3.27 19.32 -14.31
C ILE A 23 2.93 19.13 -12.82
N LEU A 24 3.43 20.00 -11.93
CA LEU A 24 3.16 19.92 -10.50
C LEU A 24 1.67 20.08 -10.16
N ASP A 25 0.95 20.88 -10.96
CA ASP A 25 -0.51 21.09 -10.82
C ASP A 25 -1.31 19.88 -11.32
N GLN A 26 -0.89 19.27 -12.46
CA GLN A 26 -1.59 18.17 -13.09
C GLN A 26 -1.31 16.81 -12.44
N GLU A 27 -0.06 16.61 -12.03
CA GLU A 27 0.39 15.32 -11.48
C GLU A 27 0.46 15.38 -9.95
N SER A 28 -0.15 14.42 -9.29
CA SER A 28 -0.18 14.34 -7.80
C SER A 28 1.19 14.05 -7.16
N LEU A 29 2.24 13.90 -7.96
CA LEU A 29 3.56 13.41 -7.54
C LEU A 29 4.44 14.48 -6.87
N ARG A 30 4.07 15.78 -6.98
CA ARG A 30 4.74 16.92 -6.31
C ARG A 30 6.24 17.06 -6.57
N ILE A 31 6.73 16.50 -7.65
CA ILE A 31 8.14 16.55 -8.08
C ILE A 31 8.20 16.51 -9.59
N VAL A 32 9.11 17.27 -10.16
CA VAL A 32 9.50 17.20 -11.57
C VAL A 32 10.95 16.75 -11.64
N MET A 33 11.23 15.75 -12.45
CA MET A 33 12.57 15.23 -12.67
C MET A 33 13.15 15.85 -13.94
N ILE A 34 14.32 16.48 -13.80
CA ILE A 34 15.00 17.15 -14.91
C ILE A 34 16.06 16.22 -15.50
N ILE A 35 15.97 16.00 -16.81
CA ILE A 35 16.86 15.10 -17.56
C ILE A 35 17.66 15.85 -18.62
N ASP A 36 18.84 15.31 -18.96
CA ASP A 36 19.65 15.73 -20.10
C ASP A 36 19.20 15.07 -21.42
N ASP A 37 19.92 15.33 -22.52
CA ASP A 37 19.62 14.78 -23.84
C ASP A 37 19.85 13.26 -23.93
N ASN A 38 20.52 12.67 -22.94
CA ASN A 38 20.74 11.22 -22.82
C ASN A 38 19.76 10.56 -21.81
N ASP A 39 18.70 11.26 -21.39
CA ASP A 39 17.72 10.84 -20.39
C ASP A 39 18.29 10.60 -18.98
N ARG A 40 19.46 11.18 -18.67
CA ARG A 40 20.08 11.10 -17.35
C ARG A 40 19.47 12.15 -16.41
N LEU A 41 19.22 11.77 -15.19
CA LEU A 41 18.75 12.69 -14.15
C LEU A 41 19.84 13.70 -13.79
N VAL A 42 19.57 14.97 -14.02
CA VAL A 42 20.47 16.09 -13.70
C VAL A 42 19.96 16.98 -12.58
N GLY A 43 18.69 16.84 -12.21
CA GLY A 43 18.11 17.60 -11.10
C GLY A 43 16.66 17.25 -10.85
N THR A 44 16.09 17.91 -9.83
CA THR A 44 14.66 17.86 -9.54
C THR A 44 14.14 19.26 -9.26
N VAL A 45 12.83 19.47 -9.46
CA VAL A 45 12.13 20.69 -9.12
C VAL A 45 10.88 20.35 -8.31
N THR A 46 10.68 21.09 -7.23
CA THR A 46 9.51 21.03 -6.35
C THR A 46 8.87 22.41 -6.23
N ASP A 47 7.69 22.50 -5.60
CA ASP A 47 7.05 23.79 -5.28
C ASP A 47 7.99 24.74 -4.50
N GLY A 48 8.82 24.18 -3.63
CA GLY A 48 9.80 24.94 -2.86
C GLY A 48 10.86 25.58 -3.75
N ASP A 49 11.32 24.90 -4.81
CA ASP A 49 12.30 25.42 -5.74
C ASP A 49 11.72 26.53 -6.59
N ILE A 50 10.49 26.36 -7.08
CA ILE A 50 9.75 27.39 -7.81
C ILE A 50 9.58 28.64 -6.96
N ARG A 51 9.09 28.50 -5.73
CA ARG A 51 8.90 29.64 -4.81
C ARG A 51 10.19 30.39 -4.56
N ARG A 52 11.32 29.69 -4.35
CA ARG A 52 12.65 30.28 -4.20
C ARG A 52 13.10 31.01 -5.47
N GLY A 53 12.78 30.45 -6.65
CA GLY A 53 13.04 31.08 -7.94
C GLY A 53 12.28 32.41 -8.09
N LEU A 54 11.00 32.42 -7.77
CA LEU A 54 10.17 33.64 -7.82
C LEU A 54 10.62 34.71 -6.84
N ILE A 55 11.03 34.35 -5.63
CA ILE A 55 11.63 35.28 -4.65
C ILE A 55 12.90 35.95 -5.21
N ARG A 56 13.66 35.24 -6.06
CA ARG A 56 14.84 35.80 -6.77
C ARG A 56 14.48 36.57 -8.03
N HIS A 57 13.19 36.87 -8.25
CA HIS A 57 12.65 37.60 -9.41
C HIS A 57 12.90 36.91 -10.76
N LEU A 58 12.98 35.56 -10.79
CA LEU A 58 13.03 34.82 -12.04
C LEU A 58 11.66 34.81 -12.69
N SER A 59 11.61 35.03 -14.02
CA SER A 59 10.38 34.92 -14.82
C SER A 59 10.01 33.44 -15.00
N LEU A 60 8.72 33.18 -15.18
CA LEU A 60 8.19 31.85 -15.50
C LEU A 60 8.74 31.28 -16.82
N ASP A 61 9.14 32.16 -17.73
CA ASP A 61 9.76 31.75 -19.01
C ASP A 61 11.25 31.38 -18.91
N ASN A 62 11.84 31.54 -17.72
CA ASN A 62 13.22 31.10 -17.50
C ASN A 62 13.30 29.58 -17.50
N PRO A 63 14.42 29.00 -18.02
CA PRO A 63 14.60 27.55 -18.02
C PRO A 63 14.75 26.99 -16.60
N VAL A 64 14.23 25.77 -16.39
CA VAL A 64 14.18 25.08 -15.06
C VAL A 64 15.56 24.83 -14.46
N ILE A 65 16.62 24.81 -15.30
CA ILE A 65 18.01 24.67 -14.82
C ILE A 65 18.42 25.76 -13.83
N LYS A 66 17.76 26.94 -13.86
CA LYS A 66 18.02 28.07 -12.97
C LYS A 66 17.50 27.83 -11.54
N ILE A 67 16.50 26.95 -11.37
CA ILE A 67 15.87 26.69 -10.09
C ILE A 67 16.02 25.26 -9.59
N MET A 68 16.39 24.31 -10.47
CA MET A 68 16.45 22.91 -10.10
C MET A 68 17.47 22.63 -8.98
N PHE A 69 17.17 21.67 -8.14
CA PHE A 69 18.10 21.08 -7.20
C PHE A 69 19.00 20.09 -7.95
N LYS A 70 20.31 20.37 -8.00
CA LYS A 70 21.27 19.68 -8.90
C LYS A 70 21.76 18.33 -8.38
N THR A 71 21.62 18.05 -7.09
CA THR A 71 22.13 16.83 -6.46
C THR A 71 21.02 16.07 -5.74
N PRO A 72 19.94 15.66 -6.47
CA PRO A 72 18.85 14.97 -5.82
C PRO A 72 19.29 13.61 -5.27
N THR A 73 18.75 13.26 -4.12
CA THR A 73 18.84 11.90 -3.60
C THR A 73 18.10 10.97 -4.54
N VAL A 74 18.73 9.86 -4.89
CA VAL A 74 18.17 8.83 -5.76
C VAL A 74 18.25 7.46 -5.11
N ALA A 75 17.40 6.53 -5.58
CA ALA A 75 17.55 5.11 -5.35
C ALA A 75 17.99 4.44 -6.66
N LEU A 76 18.69 3.33 -6.54
CA LEU A 76 19.06 2.52 -7.71
C LEU A 76 17.96 1.50 -8.00
N GLU A 77 17.80 1.14 -9.26
CA GLU A 77 16.84 0.11 -9.71
C GLU A 77 17.00 -1.23 -8.97
N LYS A 78 18.21 -1.55 -8.51
CA LYS A 78 18.52 -2.77 -7.75
C LYS A 78 18.30 -2.66 -6.24
N ASP A 79 18.02 -1.47 -5.71
CA ASP A 79 17.81 -1.28 -4.27
C ASP A 79 16.50 -1.96 -3.84
N SER A 80 16.50 -2.62 -2.67
CA SER A 80 15.28 -3.21 -2.14
C SER A 80 14.29 -2.12 -1.67
N LYS A 81 13.00 -2.41 -1.69
CA LYS A 81 11.95 -1.49 -1.23
C LYS A 81 12.18 -1.06 0.22
N GLU A 82 12.64 -1.98 1.07
CA GLU A 82 12.97 -1.71 2.48
C GLU A 82 14.12 -0.71 2.61
N SER A 83 15.17 -0.87 1.81
CA SER A 83 16.31 0.05 1.79
C SER A 83 15.90 1.44 1.31
N VAL A 84 15.07 1.51 0.27
CA VAL A 84 14.54 2.79 -0.25
C VAL A 84 13.64 3.46 0.80
N LEU A 85 12.75 2.71 1.46
CA LEU A 85 11.87 3.22 2.52
C LEU A 85 12.68 3.78 3.70
N LEU A 86 13.73 3.06 4.13
CA LEU A 86 14.61 3.52 5.22
C LEU A 86 15.27 4.84 4.84
N LYS A 87 15.90 4.92 3.66
CA LYS A 87 16.53 6.13 3.13
C LYS A 87 15.55 7.31 3.07
N MET A 88 14.33 7.08 2.60
CA MET A 88 13.31 8.14 2.52
C MET A 88 12.90 8.64 3.90
N LYS A 89 12.76 7.77 4.89
CA LYS A 89 12.45 8.15 6.28
C LYS A 89 13.59 8.91 6.95
N GLU A 90 14.84 8.46 6.78
CA GLU A 90 16.01 9.12 7.37
C GLU A 90 16.24 10.54 6.83
N LEU A 91 15.90 10.77 5.55
CA LEU A 91 16.09 12.05 4.86
C LEU A 91 14.81 12.88 4.72
N ASP A 92 13.71 12.45 5.35
CA ASP A 92 12.39 13.09 5.28
C ASP A 92 11.92 13.36 3.84
N LEU A 93 12.09 12.35 2.95
CA LEU A 93 11.74 12.43 1.55
C LEU A 93 10.35 11.83 1.29
N LEU A 94 9.49 12.57 0.62
CA LEU A 94 8.18 12.08 0.18
C LEU A 94 8.25 11.37 -1.18
N GLN A 95 9.21 11.73 -2.03
CA GLN A 95 9.45 11.14 -3.34
C GLN A 95 10.95 10.92 -3.54
N ILE A 96 11.31 9.87 -4.28
CA ILE A 96 12.69 9.56 -4.63
C ILE A 96 12.76 9.04 -6.07
N PRO A 97 13.53 9.69 -6.97
CA PRO A 97 13.78 9.18 -8.31
C PRO A 97 14.53 7.85 -8.26
N ILE A 98 14.13 6.90 -9.12
CA ILE A 98 14.82 5.64 -9.32
C ILE A 98 15.64 5.73 -10.60
N VAL A 99 16.92 5.43 -10.51
CA VAL A 99 17.82 5.49 -11.65
C VAL A 99 18.58 4.17 -11.84
N ASN A 100 18.97 3.90 -13.07
CA ASN A 100 19.88 2.80 -13.38
C ASN A 100 21.35 3.21 -13.15
N VAL A 101 22.29 2.31 -13.49
CA VAL A 101 23.74 2.53 -13.35
C VAL A 101 24.27 3.70 -14.20
N ASP A 102 23.60 4.02 -15.31
CA ASP A 102 23.94 5.14 -16.21
C ASP A 102 23.27 6.47 -15.77
N ARG A 103 22.64 6.52 -14.59
CA ARG A 103 21.82 7.63 -14.07
C ARG A 103 20.57 7.95 -14.92
N LYS A 104 20.12 7.08 -15.81
CA LYS A 104 18.86 7.26 -16.52
C LYS A 104 17.70 7.00 -15.57
N VAL A 105 16.67 7.84 -15.67
CA VAL A 105 15.45 7.67 -14.88
C VAL A 105 14.71 6.44 -15.35
N VAL A 106 14.45 5.50 -14.42
CA VAL A 106 13.71 4.25 -14.67
C VAL A 106 12.44 4.15 -13.82
N GLY A 107 12.24 5.08 -12.87
CA GLY A 107 11.08 5.10 -12.01
C GLY A 107 11.05 6.31 -11.09
N LEU A 108 9.96 6.40 -10.35
CA LEU A 108 9.78 7.33 -9.23
C LEU A 108 9.04 6.57 -8.13
N GLU A 109 9.59 6.59 -6.92
CA GLU A 109 8.95 5.99 -5.77
C GLU A 109 8.42 7.07 -4.82
N THR A 110 7.30 6.80 -4.18
CA THR A 110 6.72 7.69 -3.18
C THR A 110 6.69 7.02 -1.81
N LEU A 111 6.89 7.79 -0.75
CA LEU A 111 6.82 7.28 0.61
C LEU A 111 5.46 6.61 0.90
N GLN A 112 4.39 7.22 0.39
CA GLN A 112 3.04 6.67 0.52
C GLN A 112 2.92 5.27 -0.12
N HIS A 113 3.42 5.10 -1.35
CA HIS A 113 3.39 3.81 -2.06
C HIS A 113 4.21 2.73 -1.33
N LEU A 114 5.37 3.10 -0.76
CA LEU A 114 6.19 2.17 0.02
C LEU A 114 5.56 1.79 1.37
N ILE A 115 4.84 2.72 2.03
CA ILE A 115 4.16 2.47 3.30
C ILE A 115 2.88 1.66 3.08
N GLU A 116 2.09 1.99 2.05
CA GLU A 116 0.86 1.28 1.73
C GLU A 116 1.13 -0.14 1.23
N GLY A 117 2.37 -0.42 0.81
CA GLY A 117 2.79 -1.71 0.25
C GLY A 117 2.11 -2.00 -1.09
N ASN A 118 2.25 -3.23 -1.59
CA ASN A 118 1.44 -3.74 -2.68
C ASN A 118 0.04 -4.06 -2.14
N ARG A 119 -0.84 -3.07 -2.08
CA ARG A 119 -2.22 -3.30 -1.67
C ARG A 119 -2.89 -4.23 -2.66
N LEU A 120 -3.25 -5.42 -2.18
CA LEU A 120 -3.89 -6.46 -2.98
C LEU A 120 -5.40 -6.38 -2.77
N ASP A 121 -6.13 -6.04 -3.82
CA ASP A 121 -7.60 -5.94 -3.79
C ASP A 121 -8.30 -7.31 -3.76
N ASN A 122 -7.54 -8.40 -3.90
CA ASN A 122 -8.04 -9.76 -3.83
C ASN A 122 -8.78 -10.01 -2.52
N PRO A 123 -10.01 -10.55 -2.57
CA PRO A 123 -10.73 -10.92 -1.36
C PRO A 123 -10.06 -12.09 -0.64
N VAL A 124 -9.97 -12.02 0.68
CA VAL A 124 -9.53 -13.12 1.54
C VAL A 124 -10.73 -13.65 2.32
N PHE A 125 -11.04 -14.92 2.15
CA PHE A 125 -12.11 -15.61 2.86
C PHE A 125 -11.54 -16.46 3.98
N LEU A 126 -11.83 -16.08 5.23
CA LEU A 126 -11.37 -16.77 6.44
C LEU A 126 -12.51 -17.57 7.03
N MET A 127 -12.37 -18.89 7.11
CA MET A 127 -13.38 -19.80 7.64
C MET A 127 -13.22 -19.89 9.18
N ALA A 128 -14.12 -19.25 9.91
CA ALA A 128 -14.09 -19.17 11.37
C ALA A 128 -15.38 -19.69 12.05
N GLY A 129 -16.23 -20.42 11.32
CA GLY A 129 -17.54 -20.90 11.79
C GLY A 129 -17.51 -22.17 12.67
N GLY A 130 -16.38 -22.82 12.84
CA GLY A 130 -16.27 -24.11 13.53
C GLY A 130 -16.58 -24.06 15.03
N PHE A 131 -17.19 -25.12 15.59
CA PHE A 131 -17.53 -25.25 17.01
C PHE A 131 -16.32 -25.45 17.94
N GLY A 132 -15.18 -25.88 17.42
CA GLY A 132 -13.99 -26.15 18.23
C GLY A 132 -14.13 -27.30 19.23
N LYS A 133 -15.06 -28.26 19.04
CA LYS A 133 -15.38 -29.35 19.98
C LYS A 133 -14.17 -30.13 20.48
N ARG A 134 -13.15 -30.30 19.63
CA ARG A 134 -11.91 -31.03 19.98
C ARG A 134 -11.03 -30.29 21.00
N LEU A 135 -11.27 -29.01 21.20
CA LEU A 135 -10.50 -28.16 22.12
C LEU A 135 -11.25 -27.82 23.41
N GLN A 136 -12.37 -28.51 23.69
CA GLN A 136 -13.07 -28.37 24.99
C GLN A 136 -12.15 -28.83 26.14
N PRO A 137 -12.19 -28.14 27.31
CA PRO A 137 -13.13 -27.05 27.70
C PRO A 137 -12.70 -25.65 27.23
N LEU A 138 -11.59 -25.45 26.54
CA LEU A 138 -11.08 -24.13 26.14
C LEU A 138 -12.08 -23.35 25.25
N THR A 139 -12.90 -24.07 24.49
CA THR A 139 -13.88 -23.50 23.56
C THR A 139 -15.28 -23.34 24.16
N ASP A 140 -15.49 -23.70 25.42
CA ASP A 140 -16.82 -23.60 26.07
C ASP A 140 -17.27 -22.13 26.19
N ASN A 141 -16.35 -21.23 26.49
CA ASN A 141 -16.62 -19.81 26.66
C ASN A 141 -16.03 -18.90 25.57
N THR A 142 -15.07 -19.38 24.81
CA THR A 142 -14.36 -18.60 23.77
C THR A 142 -14.36 -19.37 22.45
N PRO A 143 -14.81 -18.79 21.32
CA PRO A 143 -14.77 -19.49 20.05
C PRO A 143 -13.32 -19.73 19.62
N LYS A 144 -13.04 -20.86 18.94
CA LYS A 144 -11.70 -21.26 18.55
C LYS A 144 -10.85 -20.16 17.89
N PRO A 145 -11.39 -19.33 16.98
CA PRO A 145 -10.64 -18.23 16.35
C PRO A 145 -10.11 -17.18 17.35
N LEU A 146 -10.75 -17.04 18.52
CA LEU A 146 -10.35 -16.12 19.58
C LEU A 146 -9.48 -16.77 20.67
N LEU A 147 -9.18 -18.06 20.59
CA LEU A 147 -8.18 -18.66 21.46
C LEU A 147 -6.81 -18.06 21.18
N LYS A 148 -6.11 -17.71 22.27
CA LYS A 148 -4.79 -17.06 22.15
C LYS A 148 -3.69 -18.08 21.87
N VAL A 149 -2.79 -17.72 20.94
CA VAL A 149 -1.48 -18.34 20.74
C VAL A 149 -0.44 -17.25 20.98
N GLY A 150 0.31 -17.37 22.05
CA GLY A 150 1.10 -16.28 22.58
C GLY A 150 0.18 -15.19 23.18
N THR A 151 0.34 -13.95 22.73
CA THR A 151 -0.42 -12.79 23.26
C THR A 151 -1.71 -12.51 22.49
N LYS A 152 -1.87 -13.04 21.27
CA LYS A 152 -2.93 -12.70 20.32
C LYS A 152 -3.81 -13.89 19.95
N PRO A 153 -5.11 -13.67 19.63
CA PRO A 153 -5.96 -14.69 19.03
C PRO A 153 -5.37 -15.34 17.76
N ILE A 154 -5.70 -16.61 17.54
CA ILE A 154 -5.28 -17.33 16.33
C ILE A 154 -5.69 -16.56 15.07
N LEU A 155 -6.96 -16.14 14.99
CA LEU A 155 -7.47 -15.43 13.81
C LEU A 155 -6.78 -14.07 13.61
N GLU A 156 -6.38 -13.37 14.69
CA GLU A 156 -5.64 -12.12 14.58
C GLU A 156 -4.24 -12.34 14.02
N ASN A 157 -3.56 -13.42 14.43
CA ASN A 157 -2.25 -13.75 13.87
C ASN A 157 -2.35 -14.02 12.35
N ILE A 158 -3.39 -14.76 11.93
CA ILE A 158 -3.67 -15.03 10.51
C ILE A 158 -3.96 -13.72 9.75
N LEU A 159 -4.85 -12.89 10.29
CA LEU A 159 -5.21 -11.59 9.72
C LEU A 159 -3.96 -10.72 9.50
N ASN A 160 -3.11 -10.62 10.52
CA ASN A 160 -1.89 -9.82 10.45
C ASN A 160 -0.89 -10.33 9.39
N GLN A 161 -0.80 -11.65 9.15
CA GLN A 161 0.02 -12.22 8.07
C GLN A 161 -0.47 -11.77 6.70
N PHE A 162 -1.79 -11.81 6.46
CA PHE A 162 -2.38 -11.33 5.21
C PHE A 162 -2.24 -9.83 5.04
N ILE A 163 -2.41 -9.05 6.11
CA ILE A 163 -2.20 -7.59 6.09
C ILE A 163 -0.74 -7.27 5.72
N ALA A 164 0.22 -7.96 6.33
CA ALA A 164 1.65 -7.79 6.00
C ALA A 164 1.96 -8.15 4.53
N ALA A 165 1.21 -9.09 3.94
CA ALA A 165 1.31 -9.44 2.52
C ALA A 165 0.57 -8.45 1.59
N GLY A 166 -0.13 -7.44 2.12
CA GLY A 166 -0.81 -6.38 1.36
C GLY A 166 -2.32 -6.57 1.16
N PHE A 167 -2.92 -7.64 1.69
CA PHE A 167 -4.37 -7.85 1.60
C PHE A 167 -5.13 -6.94 2.57
N HIS A 168 -6.27 -6.44 2.12
CA HIS A 168 -7.08 -5.52 2.93
C HIS A 168 -8.60 -5.75 2.83
N ASN A 169 -9.06 -6.71 2.03
CA ASN A 169 -10.46 -7.07 1.88
C ASN A 169 -10.72 -8.45 2.48
N PHE A 170 -11.35 -8.53 3.63
CA PHE A 170 -11.59 -9.77 4.35
C PHE A 170 -13.08 -10.10 4.45
N TYR A 171 -13.39 -11.38 4.27
CA TYR A 171 -14.68 -12.00 4.53
C TYR A 171 -14.46 -13.09 5.57
N ILE A 172 -15.13 -12.98 6.72
CA ILE A 172 -14.99 -13.95 7.80
C ILE A 172 -16.30 -14.70 7.95
N SER A 173 -16.31 -16.02 7.67
CA SER A 173 -17.48 -16.82 8.00
C SER A 173 -17.54 -17.06 9.50
N THR A 174 -18.73 -16.95 10.06
CA THR A 174 -18.96 -17.08 11.52
C THR A 174 -20.22 -17.90 11.77
N HIS A 175 -20.17 -18.76 12.80
CA HIS A 175 -21.33 -19.51 13.28
C HIS A 175 -21.37 -19.51 14.81
N TYR A 176 -20.56 -20.35 15.44
CA TYR A 176 -20.51 -20.46 16.90
C TYR A 176 -19.94 -19.19 17.54
N LYS A 177 -20.72 -18.59 18.46
CA LYS A 177 -20.35 -17.34 19.17
C LYS A 177 -19.91 -16.21 18.22
N ALA A 178 -20.58 -16.10 17.08
CA ALA A 178 -20.30 -15.09 16.05
C ALA A 178 -20.19 -13.65 16.59
N LYS A 179 -21.01 -13.31 17.61
CA LYS A 179 -20.99 -11.98 18.23
C LYS A 179 -19.61 -11.66 18.83
N MET A 180 -18.97 -12.60 19.50
CA MET A 180 -17.65 -12.37 20.11
C MET A 180 -16.57 -12.06 19.05
N VAL A 181 -16.62 -12.75 17.90
CA VAL A 181 -15.69 -12.50 16.79
C VAL A 181 -15.92 -11.11 16.20
N ARG A 182 -17.19 -10.74 15.99
CA ARG A 182 -17.56 -9.41 15.48
C ARG A 182 -17.17 -8.29 16.44
N ASP A 183 -17.40 -8.47 17.74
CA ASP A 183 -17.07 -7.49 18.77
C ASP A 183 -15.55 -7.29 18.87
N TYR A 184 -14.75 -8.34 18.62
CA TYR A 184 -13.29 -8.28 18.66
C TYR A 184 -12.68 -7.54 17.46
N PHE A 185 -13.11 -7.89 16.24
CA PHE A 185 -12.48 -7.36 15.02
C PHE A 185 -13.22 -6.14 14.43
N GLY A 186 -14.47 -5.86 14.86
CA GLY A 186 -15.25 -4.75 14.34
C GLY A 186 -15.38 -4.77 12.81
N SER A 187 -15.25 -3.61 12.20
CA SER A 187 -15.20 -3.44 10.75
C SER A 187 -13.81 -3.66 10.14
N GLY A 188 -12.78 -3.90 10.98
CA GLY A 188 -11.39 -3.96 10.57
C GLY A 188 -10.66 -2.61 10.56
N SER A 189 -11.33 -1.52 10.92
CA SER A 189 -10.76 -0.17 10.93
C SER A 189 -9.50 -0.06 11.78
N ASP A 190 -9.44 -0.74 12.92
CA ASP A 190 -8.30 -0.71 13.84
C ASP A 190 -7.06 -1.38 13.27
N TRP A 191 -7.21 -2.20 12.22
CA TRP A 191 -6.15 -2.82 11.43
C TRP A 191 -5.94 -2.17 10.07
N GLY A 192 -6.67 -1.08 9.73
CA GLY A 192 -6.59 -0.42 8.44
C GLY A 192 -7.13 -1.24 7.26
N VAL A 193 -8.02 -2.20 7.53
CA VAL A 193 -8.60 -3.12 6.54
C VAL A 193 -10.13 -3.10 6.58
N SER A 194 -10.76 -3.75 5.60
CA SER A 194 -12.22 -3.97 5.56
C SER A 194 -12.53 -5.41 5.94
N ILE A 195 -13.37 -5.61 6.97
CA ILE A 195 -13.85 -6.93 7.39
C ILE A 195 -15.36 -6.99 7.22
N LYS A 196 -15.84 -7.96 6.47
CA LYS A 196 -17.25 -8.31 6.31
C LYS A 196 -17.50 -9.71 6.87
N TYR A 197 -18.62 -9.86 7.59
CA TYR A 197 -18.98 -11.14 8.21
C TYR A 197 -20.07 -11.84 7.44
N LEU A 198 -19.86 -13.14 7.21
CA LEU A 198 -20.82 -14.04 6.58
C LEU A 198 -21.30 -15.01 7.67
N HIS A 199 -22.57 -14.91 8.05
CA HIS A 199 -23.13 -15.76 9.10
C HIS A 199 -23.65 -17.05 8.51
N GLU A 200 -23.18 -18.17 9.01
CA GLU A 200 -23.68 -19.51 8.69
C GLU A 200 -24.79 -19.85 9.67
N GLU A 201 -26.04 -19.95 9.20
CA GLU A 201 -27.18 -20.37 10.03
C GLU A 201 -27.04 -21.83 10.48
N VAL A 202 -26.50 -22.64 9.59
CA VAL A 202 -26.10 -24.04 9.85
C VAL A 202 -24.65 -24.24 9.40
N PRO A 203 -23.90 -25.17 10.01
CA PRO A 203 -22.53 -25.43 9.57
C PRO A 203 -22.50 -25.92 8.12
N LEU A 204 -21.92 -25.12 7.24
CA LEU A 204 -21.85 -25.40 5.80
C LEU A 204 -20.63 -26.23 5.38
N GLY A 205 -19.76 -26.56 6.32
CA GLY A 205 -18.51 -27.27 6.07
C GLY A 205 -17.40 -26.38 5.48
N THR A 206 -16.32 -27.01 5.05
CA THR A 206 -15.07 -26.30 4.69
C THR A 206 -15.24 -25.31 3.53
N ALA A 207 -16.08 -25.58 2.55
CA ALA A 207 -16.25 -24.72 1.39
C ALA A 207 -17.67 -24.11 1.26
N GLY A 208 -18.64 -24.57 2.05
CA GLY A 208 -20.03 -24.15 1.92
C GLY A 208 -20.25 -22.67 2.22
N GLY A 209 -19.44 -22.08 3.12
CA GLY A 209 -19.46 -20.65 3.40
C GLY A 209 -19.16 -19.76 2.21
N LEU A 210 -18.49 -20.25 1.16
CA LEU A 210 -18.25 -19.51 -0.08
C LEU A 210 -19.54 -19.12 -0.80
N GLY A 211 -20.59 -19.94 -0.67
CA GLY A 211 -21.90 -19.62 -1.22
C GLY A 211 -22.58 -18.38 -0.63
N LEU A 212 -22.07 -17.89 0.52
CA LEU A 212 -22.55 -16.69 1.19
C LEU A 212 -21.85 -15.40 0.71
N LEU A 213 -20.82 -15.52 -0.14
CA LEU A 213 -20.12 -14.36 -0.69
C LEU A 213 -21.05 -13.51 -1.57
N PRO A 214 -20.92 -12.18 -1.54
CA PRO A 214 -21.73 -11.30 -2.38
C PRO A 214 -21.54 -11.62 -3.87
N LYS A 215 -22.64 -11.66 -4.65
CA LYS A 215 -22.60 -11.91 -6.10
C LYS A 215 -21.86 -10.83 -6.91
N ASN A 216 -21.74 -9.64 -6.35
CA ASN A 216 -21.05 -8.49 -6.92
C ASN A 216 -19.61 -8.34 -6.39
N LEU A 217 -19.00 -9.46 -6.01
CA LEU A 217 -17.59 -9.46 -5.62
C LEU A 217 -16.73 -9.00 -6.80
N ILE A 218 -15.62 -8.32 -6.50
CA ILE A 218 -14.63 -7.94 -7.51
C ILE A 218 -14.14 -9.20 -8.25
N ASP A 219 -13.98 -9.12 -9.57
CA ASP A 219 -13.53 -10.22 -10.42
C ASP A 219 -12.00 -10.43 -10.29
N LEU A 220 -11.61 -10.90 -9.12
CA LEU A 220 -10.23 -11.25 -8.77
C LEU A 220 -10.22 -12.62 -8.07
N PRO A 221 -9.11 -13.38 -8.18
CA PRO A 221 -8.94 -14.61 -7.42
C PRO A 221 -9.15 -14.41 -5.92
N ILE A 222 -9.93 -15.30 -5.29
CA ILE A 222 -10.21 -15.29 -3.86
C ILE A 222 -9.21 -16.20 -3.15
N LEU A 223 -8.58 -15.71 -2.09
CA LEU A 223 -7.78 -16.55 -1.19
C LEU A 223 -8.69 -17.12 -0.12
N ILE A 224 -8.59 -18.43 0.09
CA ILE A 224 -9.41 -19.14 1.08
C ILE A 224 -8.48 -19.76 2.11
N MET A 225 -8.73 -19.51 3.39
CA MET A 225 -7.95 -20.09 4.49
C MET A 225 -8.84 -20.46 5.67
N ASN A 226 -8.49 -21.55 6.36
CA ASN A 226 -9.09 -21.87 7.64
C ASN A 226 -8.65 -20.85 8.69
N GLY A 227 -9.58 -20.30 9.46
CA GLY A 227 -9.31 -19.32 10.52
C GLY A 227 -8.69 -19.90 11.79
N ASP A 228 -8.16 -21.12 11.72
CA ASP A 228 -7.59 -21.88 12.85
C ASP A 228 -6.26 -22.58 12.51
N LEU A 229 -5.68 -22.29 11.34
CA LEU A 229 -4.37 -22.82 10.92
C LEU A 229 -3.31 -21.72 11.04
N LEU A 230 -2.28 -22.00 11.84
CA LEU A 230 -1.04 -21.21 11.86
C LEU A 230 0.00 -21.97 11.04
N THR A 231 0.50 -21.35 10.00
CA THR A 231 1.59 -21.87 9.15
C THR A 231 2.83 -21.03 9.33
#